data_2a1d9eb75977afd9de7f8be6a6063004
#
_entry.id   2a1d9eb75977afd9de7f8be6a6063004
#
_cell.length_a   1.000
_cell.length_b   1.000
_cell.length_c   1.000
_cell.angle_alpha   90.00
_cell.angle_beta   90.00
_cell.angle_gamma   90.00
#
_symmetry.space_group_name_H-M   'P 1'
#
loop_
_entity.id
_entity.type
_entity.pdbx_description
1 polymer ?
#
loop_
_entity_poly.entity_id
_entity_poly.type
_entity_poly.pdbx_seq_one_letter_code
_entity_poly.pdbx_strand_id
1 'polypeptide(L)'
;MFQKAITAVTAAVLCALLCSCSPKAPSARETGIKNFKNTQKKLNELLLRNDLSKETRYAVVNRIANNMLSVKDYTNMIVFLTEWAEDHPDDPYNAYWLLMTAYAYLENDAEPIAEYYFERIINNYSDLKIQGKSIHFLCLQHLIQISKSSANKISYFNQLISRFPNNVSITELYYRLAIEYENEGEWNQAIRTYTLFLDQDDASTIQIAGVPNAYLKAKQLIDFNNSSKDWTFESLDALVTAVKRAISNYNYKALDRYKSKVNFFAMSWRQDETDTNAQENFSMRSFMRGNRIRYSAELDSTSSPTENLRSEERF
;
A
#
# COMPACT_ATOMS: atom_id res chain seq x y z
N MET A 1 0.64 6.40 12.37
CA MET A 1 1.27 5.42 13.28
C MET A 1 1.98 4.31 12.50
N PHE A 2 1.43 3.85 11.41
CA PHE A 2 1.98 2.79 10.55
C PHE A 2 3.28 3.19 9.85
N GLN A 3 3.35 4.41 9.35
CA GLN A 3 4.55 4.98 8.72
C GLN A 3 5.77 4.95 9.64
N LYS A 4 5.58 5.22 10.95
CA LYS A 4 6.66 5.17 11.94
C LYS A 4 7.09 3.73 12.31
N ALA A 5 6.20 2.76 12.21
CA ALA A 5 6.52 1.37 12.49
C ALA A 5 7.31 0.72 11.33
N ILE A 6 6.99 1.05 10.08
CA ILE A 6 7.72 0.55 8.91
C ILE A 6 9.09 1.22 8.79
N THR A 7 9.20 2.52 9.03
CA THR A 7 10.50 3.22 9.09
C THR A 7 11.39 2.67 10.21
N ALA A 8 10.82 2.27 11.34
CA ALA A 8 11.58 1.62 12.41
C ALA A 8 12.04 0.21 12.02
N VAL A 9 11.23 -0.55 11.30
CA VAL A 9 11.60 -1.90 10.83
C VAL A 9 12.62 -1.82 9.69
N THR A 10 12.49 -0.87 8.78
CA THR A 10 13.45 -0.69 7.67
C THR A 10 14.79 -0.12 8.14
N ALA A 11 14.79 0.82 9.08
CA ALA A 11 16.01 1.26 9.74
C ALA A 11 16.68 0.13 10.53
N ALA A 12 15.91 -0.72 11.22
CA ALA A 12 16.41 -1.90 11.91
C ALA A 12 16.97 -2.96 10.95
N VAL A 13 16.35 -3.13 9.76
CA VAL A 13 16.84 -4.03 8.72
C VAL A 13 18.12 -3.52 8.09
N LEU A 14 18.23 -2.22 7.82
CA LEU A 14 19.48 -1.62 7.35
C LEU A 14 20.57 -1.72 8.42
N CYS A 15 20.26 -1.41 9.68
CA CYS A 15 21.17 -1.63 10.79
C CYS A 15 21.58 -3.11 10.94
N ALA A 16 20.67 -4.05 10.77
CA ALA A 16 20.98 -5.48 10.84
C ALA A 16 21.82 -5.98 9.66
N LEU A 17 21.66 -5.39 8.47
CA LEU A 17 22.52 -5.65 7.31
C LEU A 17 23.92 -5.06 7.48
N LEU A 18 24.04 -3.99 8.26
CA LEU A 18 25.28 -3.23 8.46
C LEU A 18 26.03 -3.59 9.75
N CYS A 19 25.35 -4.19 10.74
CA CYS A 19 25.93 -4.50 12.06
C CYS A 19 26.43 -5.94 12.19
N SER A 20 27.30 -6.41 11.32
CA SER A 20 28.10 -7.57 11.64
C SER A 20 29.49 -7.14 12.09
N CYS A 21 29.74 -7.26 13.41
CA CYS A 21 30.97 -7.02 14.17
C CYS A 21 31.07 -5.67 14.90
N SER A 22 30.70 -5.68 16.16
CA SER A 22 31.23 -4.70 17.12
C SER A 22 31.73 -5.37 18.39
N PRO A 23 33.01 -5.23 18.73
CA PRO A 23 33.46 -5.33 20.11
C PRO A 23 33.23 -3.98 20.81
N LYS A 24 32.84 -4.03 22.10
CA LYS A 24 32.59 -2.90 22.99
C LYS A 24 33.82 -1.93 23.03
N ALA A 25 33.56 -0.63 22.84
CA ALA A 25 34.55 0.42 22.97
C ALA A 25 34.36 1.23 24.25
N PRO A 26 35.45 1.67 24.89
CA PRO A 26 35.43 2.56 26.06
C PRO A 26 35.25 4.04 25.67
N SER A 27 34.68 4.81 26.58
CA SER A 27 34.33 6.21 26.50
C SER A 27 35.49 7.15 26.30
N ALA A 28 35.56 7.85 25.15
CA ALA A 28 36.26 9.14 25.05
C ALA A 28 35.85 9.83 23.72
N ARG A 29 35.01 10.84 23.80
CA ARG A 29 34.44 11.53 22.64
C ARG A 29 35.47 12.23 21.75
N GLU A 30 36.56 12.76 22.28
CA GLU A 30 37.61 13.47 21.51
C GLU A 30 38.66 12.55 20.89
N THR A 31 39.05 11.48 21.57
CA THR A 31 39.95 10.45 21.03
C THR A 31 39.25 9.64 19.94
N GLY A 32 37.93 9.47 20.03
CA GLY A 32 37.12 8.80 19.03
C GLY A 32 37.14 9.49 17.65
N ILE A 33 37.00 10.81 17.61
CA ILE A 33 36.97 11.58 16.36
C ILE A 33 38.33 11.59 15.65
N LYS A 34 39.43 11.73 16.38
CA LYS A 34 40.77 11.63 15.77
C LYS A 34 41.07 10.23 15.25
N ASN A 35 40.71 9.21 16.00
CA ASN A 35 40.86 7.81 15.56
C ASN A 35 39.98 7.51 14.35
N PHE A 36 38.75 8.05 14.29
CA PHE A 36 37.85 7.91 13.16
C PHE A 36 38.47 8.48 11.87
N LYS A 37 38.91 9.74 11.88
CA LYS A 37 39.55 10.39 10.73
C LYS A 37 40.81 9.65 10.27
N ASN A 38 41.64 9.19 11.20
CA ASN A 38 42.85 8.43 10.87
C ASN A 38 42.50 7.05 10.27
N THR A 39 41.46 6.39 10.78
CA THR A 39 41.00 5.11 10.24
C THR A 39 40.45 5.30 8.85
N GLN A 40 39.63 6.32 8.63
CA GLN A 40 39.05 6.64 7.31
C GLN A 40 40.15 6.91 6.28
N LYS A 41 41.17 7.70 6.65
CA LYS A 41 42.34 7.98 5.80
C LYS A 41 43.10 6.70 5.41
N LYS A 42 43.36 5.81 6.36
CA LYS A 42 44.03 4.53 6.09
C LYS A 42 43.22 3.61 5.20
N LEU A 43 41.89 3.60 5.35
CA LEU A 43 40.99 2.82 4.49
C LEU A 43 40.99 3.37 3.04
N ASN A 44 40.98 4.69 2.89
CA ASN A 44 41.08 5.31 1.55
C ASN A 44 42.45 5.04 0.92
N GLU A 45 43.55 5.14 1.66
CA GLU A 45 44.90 4.76 1.17
C GLU A 45 44.94 3.28 0.75
N LEU A 46 44.23 2.40 1.48
CA LEU A 46 44.16 0.98 1.13
C LEU A 46 43.39 0.78 -0.20
N LEU A 47 42.34 1.52 -0.48
CA LEU A 47 41.59 1.43 -1.75
C LEU A 47 42.39 1.81 -2.98
N LEU A 48 43.44 2.66 -2.82
CA LEU A 48 44.35 3.03 -3.92
C LEU A 48 45.26 1.89 -4.39
N ARG A 49 45.29 0.78 -3.65
CA ARG A 49 46.08 -0.38 -4.02
C ARG A 49 45.41 -1.20 -5.10
N ASN A 50 46.15 -1.55 -6.15
CA ASN A 50 45.67 -2.33 -7.28
C ASN A 50 45.64 -3.85 -7.02
N ASP A 51 46.29 -4.31 -5.94
CA ASP A 51 46.45 -5.73 -5.60
C ASP A 51 45.35 -6.31 -4.70
N LEU A 52 44.28 -5.54 -4.43
CA LEU A 52 43.18 -5.98 -3.58
C LEU A 52 42.27 -6.99 -4.31
N SER A 53 41.93 -8.10 -3.64
CA SER A 53 40.88 -9.00 -4.10
C SER A 53 39.52 -8.27 -4.07
N LYS A 54 38.57 -8.79 -4.86
CA LYS A 54 37.19 -8.22 -4.90
C LYS A 54 36.53 -8.22 -3.52
N GLU A 55 36.73 -9.27 -2.74
CA GLU A 55 36.19 -9.41 -1.38
C GLU A 55 36.82 -8.42 -0.41
N THR A 56 38.16 -8.23 -0.51
CA THR A 56 38.83 -7.24 0.31
C THR A 56 38.40 -5.81 -0.03
N ARG A 57 38.25 -5.53 -1.31
CA ARG A 57 37.76 -4.24 -1.81
C ARG A 57 36.35 -3.97 -1.30
N TYR A 58 35.43 -4.95 -1.43
CA TYR A 58 34.11 -4.88 -0.83
C TYR A 58 34.18 -4.55 0.69
N ALA A 59 34.98 -5.30 1.44
CA ALA A 59 35.07 -5.10 2.88
C ALA A 59 35.56 -3.68 3.25
N VAL A 60 36.51 -3.12 2.48
CA VAL A 60 37.01 -1.76 2.69
C VAL A 60 35.98 -0.70 2.36
N VAL A 61 35.32 -0.79 1.17
CA VAL A 61 34.23 0.14 0.76
C VAL A 61 33.11 0.10 1.78
N ASN A 62 32.65 -1.10 2.15
CA ASN A 62 31.61 -1.28 3.15
C ASN A 62 31.99 -0.67 4.50
N ARG A 63 33.25 -0.82 4.93
CA ARG A 63 33.72 -0.23 6.19
C ARG A 63 33.74 1.29 6.13
N ILE A 64 34.17 1.88 5.02
CA ILE A 64 34.17 3.34 4.79
C ILE A 64 32.70 3.86 4.86
N ALA A 65 31.78 3.25 4.13
CA ALA A 65 30.37 3.63 4.10
C ALA A 65 29.73 3.50 5.49
N ASN A 66 29.96 2.39 6.20
CA ASN A 66 29.45 2.19 7.56
C ASN A 66 30.02 3.18 8.56
N ASN A 67 31.29 3.57 8.43
CA ASN A 67 31.87 4.62 9.26
C ASN A 67 31.14 5.95 9.06
N MET A 68 30.86 6.35 7.80
CA MET A 68 30.11 7.58 7.48
C MET A 68 28.67 7.49 8.01
N LEU A 69 28.00 6.36 7.81
CA LEU A 69 26.66 6.10 8.32
C LEU A 69 26.59 6.22 9.86
N SER A 70 27.59 5.69 10.58
CA SER A 70 27.63 5.71 12.05
C SER A 70 27.69 7.12 12.65
N VAL A 71 28.22 8.07 11.89
CA VAL A 71 28.29 9.50 12.27
C VAL A 71 27.25 10.35 11.52
N LYS A 72 26.35 9.71 10.76
CA LYS A 72 25.31 10.36 9.94
C LYS A 72 25.85 11.32 8.88
N ASP A 73 27.05 11.04 8.37
CA ASP A 73 27.67 11.82 7.29
C ASP A 73 27.13 11.35 5.93
N TYR A 74 25.84 11.53 5.74
CA TYR A 74 25.12 11.07 4.54
C TYR A 74 25.63 11.72 3.27
N THR A 75 25.96 13.02 3.32
CA THR A 75 26.45 13.76 2.15
C THR A 75 27.73 13.17 1.60
N ASN A 76 28.75 12.97 2.44
CA ASN A 76 30.00 12.37 1.99
C ASN A 76 29.84 10.90 1.62
N MET A 77 28.93 10.17 2.28
CA MET A 77 28.62 8.78 1.91
C MET A 77 28.00 8.69 0.50
N ILE A 78 27.06 9.58 0.18
CA ILE A 78 26.45 9.66 -1.15
C ILE A 78 27.52 9.92 -2.22
N VAL A 79 28.35 10.96 -2.02
CA VAL A 79 29.40 11.30 -2.98
C VAL A 79 30.35 10.11 -3.16
N PHE A 80 30.86 9.56 -2.08
CA PHE A 80 31.80 8.44 -2.11
C PHE A 80 31.24 7.22 -2.85
N LEU A 81 29.99 6.82 -2.55
CA LEU A 81 29.40 5.60 -3.14
C LEU A 81 28.98 5.78 -4.58
N THR A 82 28.54 7.00 -4.96
CA THR A 82 28.19 7.30 -6.36
C THR A 82 29.44 7.38 -7.23
N GLU A 83 30.48 8.10 -6.81
CA GLU A 83 31.76 8.12 -7.51
C GLU A 83 32.36 6.71 -7.62
N TRP A 84 32.30 5.92 -6.52
CA TRP A 84 32.75 4.54 -6.55
C TRP A 84 32.04 3.70 -7.63
N ALA A 85 30.71 3.80 -7.70
CA ALA A 85 29.93 3.03 -8.67
C ALA A 85 30.17 3.50 -10.13
N GLU A 86 30.50 4.77 -10.32
CA GLU A 86 30.83 5.33 -11.65
C GLU A 86 32.24 4.95 -12.09
N ASP A 87 33.22 5.00 -11.19
CA ASP A 87 34.61 4.64 -11.47
C ASP A 87 34.82 3.12 -11.61
N HIS A 88 33.92 2.33 -11.02
CA HIS A 88 34.01 0.86 -11.00
C HIS A 88 32.72 0.22 -11.50
N PRO A 89 32.36 0.41 -12.78
CA PRO A 89 31.07 -0.10 -13.33
C PRO A 89 30.95 -1.64 -13.26
N ASP A 90 32.07 -2.35 -13.25
CA ASP A 90 32.13 -3.82 -13.17
C ASP A 90 32.13 -4.35 -11.72
N ASP A 91 31.99 -3.49 -10.70
CA ASP A 91 31.91 -3.95 -9.31
C ASP A 91 30.59 -4.70 -9.10
N PRO A 92 30.62 -6.01 -8.74
CA PRO A 92 29.40 -6.79 -8.54
C PRO A 92 28.53 -6.29 -7.39
N TYR A 93 29.06 -5.41 -6.53
CA TYR A 93 28.37 -4.86 -5.37
C TYR A 93 27.75 -3.46 -5.62
N ASN A 94 27.79 -2.96 -6.86
CA ASN A 94 27.26 -1.62 -7.17
C ASN A 94 25.78 -1.49 -6.81
N ALA A 95 24.95 -2.54 -7.00
CA ALA A 95 23.57 -2.53 -6.53
C ALA A 95 23.44 -2.26 -5.02
N TYR A 96 24.37 -2.78 -4.22
CA TYR A 96 24.39 -2.56 -2.78
C TYR A 96 24.88 -1.15 -2.41
N TRP A 97 25.89 -0.63 -3.11
CA TRP A 97 26.36 0.73 -2.88
C TRP A 97 25.29 1.76 -3.21
N LEU A 98 24.59 1.58 -4.32
CA LEU A 98 23.47 2.45 -4.68
C LEU A 98 22.26 2.29 -3.75
N LEU A 99 22.03 1.10 -3.18
CA LEU A 99 21.04 0.89 -2.13
C LEU A 99 21.37 1.74 -0.90
N MET A 100 22.62 1.73 -0.44
CA MET A 100 23.06 2.59 0.68
C MET A 100 22.91 4.08 0.35
N THR A 101 23.20 4.46 -0.90
CA THR A 101 23.00 5.83 -1.40
C THR A 101 21.52 6.23 -1.34
N ALA A 102 20.62 5.37 -1.81
CA ALA A 102 19.18 5.62 -1.76
C ALA A 102 18.70 5.81 -0.30
N TYR A 103 19.16 4.98 0.62
CA TYR A 103 18.86 5.14 2.04
C TYR A 103 19.38 6.45 2.62
N ALA A 104 20.58 6.88 2.22
CA ALA A 104 21.12 8.15 2.68
C ALA A 104 20.28 9.35 2.21
N TYR A 105 19.71 9.26 1.00
CA TYR A 105 18.75 10.24 0.52
C TYR A 105 17.42 10.21 1.29
N LEU A 106 16.91 9.04 1.68
CA LEU A 106 15.73 8.94 2.55
C LEU A 106 15.96 9.58 3.93
N GLU A 107 17.13 9.37 4.53
CA GLU A 107 17.50 9.98 5.82
C GLU A 107 17.65 11.51 5.73
N ASN A 108 17.81 12.05 4.54
CA ASN A 108 17.86 13.48 4.23
C ASN A 108 16.52 14.02 3.68
N ASP A 109 15.40 13.30 3.85
CA ASP A 109 14.07 13.68 3.38
C ASP A 109 14.01 13.95 1.84
N ALA A 110 14.90 13.35 1.08
CA ALA A 110 15.00 13.49 -0.37
C ALA A 110 14.39 12.29 -1.11
N GLU A 111 13.11 11.95 -0.78
CA GLU A 111 12.38 10.81 -1.34
C GLU A 111 12.43 10.71 -2.88
N PRO A 112 12.26 11.80 -3.67
CA PRO A 112 12.31 11.68 -5.13
C PRO A 112 13.67 11.24 -5.68
N ILE A 113 14.76 11.60 -5.00
CA ILE A 113 16.11 11.18 -5.40
C ILE A 113 16.32 9.73 -4.97
N ALA A 114 15.86 9.35 -3.79
CA ALA A 114 15.90 7.96 -3.35
C ALA A 114 15.12 7.04 -4.32
N GLU A 115 13.92 7.46 -4.76
CA GLU A 115 13.11 6.76 -5.77
C GLU A 115 13.94 6.50 -7.05
N TYR A 116 14.61 7.52 -7.58
CA TYR A 116 15.49 7.38 -8.74
C TYR A 116 16.58 6.32 -8.54
N TYR A 117 17.24 6.29 -7.38
CA TYR A 117 18.29 5.30 -7.12
C TYR A 117 17.74 3.89 -6.95
N PHE A 118 16.59 3.71 -6.29
CA PHE A 118 15.94 2.40 -6.20
C PHE A 118 15.52 1.88 -7.59
N GLU A 119 14.96 2.73 -8.45
CA GLU A 119 14.63 2.38 -9.84
C GLU A 119 15.88 2.03 -10.65
N ARG A 120 16.94 2.83 -10.52
CA ARG A 120 18.23 2.55 -11.17
C ARG A 120 18.76 1.18 -10.81
N ILE A 121 18.64 0.76 -9.56
CA ILE A 121 19.04 -0.58 -9.11
C ILE A 121 18.23 -1.64 -9.81
N ILE A 122 16.91 -1.56 -9.78
CA ILE A 122 16.02 -2.57 -10.35
C ILE A 122 16.21 -2.71 -11.86
N ASN A 123 16.43 -1.60 -12.56
CA ASN A 123 16.47 -1.56 -14.00
C ASN A 123 17.86 -1.91 -14.58
N ASN A 124 18.94 -1.58 -13.87
CA ASN A 124 20.29 -1.63 -14.45
C ASN A 124 21.20 -2.68 -13.81
N TYR A 125 20.79 -3.29 -12.70
CA TYR A 125 21.64 -4.25 -11.98
C TYR A 125 20.90 -5.58 -11.78
N SER A 126 21.65 -6.67 -11.79
CA SER A 126 21.12 -7.98 -11.39
C SER A 126 20.78 -8.00 -9.90
N ASP A 127 19.80 -8.82 -9.52
CA ASP A 127 19.44 -8.96 -8.10
C ASP A 127 20.60 -9.57 -7.31
N LEU A 128 21.08 -8.82 -6.35
CA LEU A 128 22.13 -9.23 -5.42
C LEU A 128 21.51 -9.60 -4.08
N LYS A 129 21.95 -10.71 -3.50
CA LYS A 129 21.54 -11.10 -2.14
C LYS A 129 22.63 -10.74 -1.15
N ILE A 130 22.33 -9.86 -0.21
CA ILE A 130 23.20 -9.53 0.92
C ILE A 130 22.58 -10.13 2.19
N GLN A 131 23.35 -10.97 2.89
CA GLN A 131 22.87 -11.69 4.08
C GLN A 131 21.51 -12.42 3.84
N GLY A 132 21.36 -13.02 2.66
CA GLY A 132 20.15 -13.75 2.27
C GLY A 132 18.97 -12.89 1.82
N LYS A 133 19.05 -11.56 1.87
CA LYS A 133 17.99 -10.63 1.45
C LYS A 133 18.25 -10.10 0.05
N SER A 134 17.25 -10.17 -0.81
CA SER A 134 17.27 -9.61 -2.17
C SER A 134 17.25 -8.09 -2.12
N ILE A 135 18.17 -7.45 -2.82
CA ILE A 135 18.22 -5.99 -2.96
C ILE A 135 17.00 -5.49 -3.77
N HIS A 136 16.63 -6.21 -4.85
CA HIS A 136 15.45 -5.84 -5.63
C HIS A 136 14.16 -5.89 -4.82
N PHE A 137 14.03 -6.90 -3.96
CA PHE A 137 12.88 -6.97 -3.04
C PHE A 137 12.80 -5.75 -2.12
N LEU A 138 13.93 -5.35 -1.52
CA LEU A 138 13.99 -4.15 -0.67
C LEU A 138 13.66 -2.88 -1.47
N CYS A 139 14.23 -2.73 -2.67
CA CYS A 139 13.95 -1.58 -3.53
C CYS A 139 12.45 -1.48 -3.86
N LEU A 140 11.81 -2.57 -4.28
CA LEU A 140 10.38 -2.58 -4.61
C LEU A 140 9.50 -2.19 -3.41
N GLN A 141 9.83 -2.69 -2.20
CA GLN A 141 9.11 -2.31 -1.00
C GLN A 141 9.20 -0.81 -0.70
N HIS A 142 10.40 -0.22 -0.84
CA HIS A 142 10.59 1.21 -0.64
C HIS A 142 9.91 2.04 -1.72
N LEU A 143 10.02 1.64 -2.98
CA LEU A 143 9.37 2.32 -4.11
C LEU A 143 7.85 2.39 -3.93
N ILE A 144 7.21 1.29 -3.54
CA ILE A 144 5.77 1.29 -3.23
C ILE A 144 5.43 2.27 -2.11
N GLN A 145 6.31 2.40 -1.13
CA GLN A 145 6.07 3.24 0.04
C GLN A 145 6.23 4.74 -0.26
N ILE A 146 7.28 5.12 -1.02
CA ILE A 146 7.65 6.53 -1.22
C ILE A 146 7.09 7.15 -2.48
N SER A 147 6.81 6.35 -3.53
CA SER A 147 6.29 6.87 -4.78
C SER A 147 4.94 7.55 -4.58
N LYS A 148 4.78 8.70 -5.23
CA LYS A 148 3.52 9.46 -5.26
C LYS A 148 2.71 9.19 -6.53
N SER A 149 3.28 8.47 -7.48
CA SER A 149 2.64 8.08 -8.74
C SER A 149 1.97 6.73 -8.61
N SER A 150 0.64 6.68 -8.77
CA SER A 150 -0.10 5.41 -8.80
C SER A 150 0.33 4.53 -9.98
N ALA A 151 0.63 5.12 -11.13
CA ALA A 151 1.15 4.37 -12.28
C ALA A 151 2.46 3.65 -11.97
N ASN A 152 3.40 4.33 -11.28
CA ASN A 152 4.65 3.71 -10.85
C ASN A 152 4.39 2.60 -9.82
N LYS A 153 3.55 2.87 -8.81
CA LYS A 153 3.18 1.86 -7.80
C LYS A 153 2.56 0.61 -8.40
N ILE A 154 1.69 0.75 -9.41
CA ILE A 154 1.13 -0.38 -10.16
C ILE A 154 2.25 -1.24 -10.74
N SER A 155 3.25 -0.63 -11.37
CA SER A 155 4.41 -1.34 -11.89
C SER A 155 5.19 -2.06 -10.79
N TYR A 156 5.43 -1.41 -9.65
CA TYR A 156 6.19 -1.99 -8.54
C TYR A 156 5.43 -3.14 -7.86
N PHE A 157 4.11 -3.00 -7.66
CA PHE A 157 3.26 -4.07 -7.14
C PHE A 157 3.30 -5.30 -8.05
N ASN A 158 3.14 -5.11 -9.36
CA ASN A 158 3.19 -6.21 -10.33
C ASN A 158 4.55 -6.91 -10.31
N GLN A 159 5.65 -6.17 -10.23
CA GLN A 159 6.98 -6.76 -10.10
C GLN A 159 7.14 -7.52 -8.77
N LEU A 160 6.64 -6.98 -7.67
CA LEU A 160 6.75 -7.61 -6.35
C LEU A 160 5.96 -8.93 -6.32
N ILE A 161 4.72 -8.93 -6.83
CA ILE A 161 3.86 -10.11 -6.93
C ILE A 161 4.50 -11.19 -7.81
N SER A 162 5.03 -10.81 -8.97
CA SER A 162 5.56 -11.78 -9.94
C SER A 162 6.91 -12.36 -9.54
N ARG A 163 7.79 -11.55 -8.93
CA ARG A 163 9.17 -11.95 -8.63
C ARG A 163 9.35 -12.53 -7.24
N PHE A 164 8.51 -12.12 -6.28
CA PHE A 164 8.67 -12.45 -4.86
C PHE A 164 7.40 -12.98 -4.19
N PRO A 165 6.61 -13.86 -4.82
CA PRO A 165 5.30 -14.29 -4.30
C PRO A 165 5.39 -14.94 -2.91
N ASN A 166 6.48 -15.63 -2.61
CA ASN A 166 6.67 -16.33 -1.34
C ASN A 166 7.18 -15.42 -0.19
N ASN A 167 7.45 -14.17 -0.46
CA ASN A 167 8.03 -13.23 0.52
C ASN A 167 7.03 -12.18 1.01
N VAL A 168 5.80 -12.21 0.47
CA VAL A 168 4.78 -11.18 0.69
C VAL A 168 3.40 -11.80 0.91
N SER A 169 2.48 -11.04 1.51
CA SER A 169 1.06 -11.38 1.48
C SER A 169 0.49 -10.98 0.11
N ILE A 170 0.31 -11.97 -0.75
CA ILE A 170 -0.26 -11.77 -2.09
C ILE A 170 -1.67 -11.16 -1.98
N THR A 171 -2.45 -11.63 -1.02
CA THR A 171 -3.80 -11.14 -0.74
C THR A 171 -3.81 -9.63 -0.46
N GLU A 172 -2.95 -9.16 0.45
CA GLU A 172 -2.82 -7.73 0.73
C GLU A 172 -2.37 -6.95 -0.50
N LEU A 173 -1.41 -7.50 -1.27
CA LEU A 173 -0.88 -6.81 -2.44
C LEU A 173 -1.94 -6.66 -3.54
N TYR A 174 -2.78 -7.66 -3.79
CA TYR A 174 -3.88 -7.53 -4.75
C TYR A 174 -4.86 -6.43 -4.33
N TYR A 175 -5.20 -6.35 -3.05
CA TYR A 175 -6.10 -5.28 -2.59
C TYR A 175 -5.48 -3.89 -2.80
N ARG A 176 -4.20 -3.71 -2.43
CA ARG A 176 -3.50 -2.44 -2.59
C ARG A 176 -3.29 -2.05 -4.05
N LEU A 177 -2.96 -3.03 -4.91
CA LEU A 177 -2.85 -2.84 -6.35
C LEU A 177 -4.18 -2.40 -6.97
N ALA A 178 -5.30 -2.98 -6.52
CA ALA A 178 -6.62 -2.59 -6.99
C ALA A 178 -6.94 -1.12 -6.66
N ILE A 179 -6.55 -0.64 -5.46
CA ILE A 179 -6.69 0.77 -5.10
C ILE A 179 -5.86 1.68 -6.03
N GLU A 180 -4.64 1.28 -6.39
CA GLU A 180 -3.83 2.11 -7.30
C GLU A 180 -4.44 2.15 -8.72
N TYR A 181 -5.07 1.06 -9.18
CA TYR A 181 -5.84 1.08 -10.42
C TYR A 181 -7.08 1.98 -10.34
N GLU A 182 -7.77 2.04 -9.18
CA GLU A 182 -8.85 3.01 -8.96
C GLU A 182 -8.34 4.45 -9.04
N ASN A 183 -7.21 4.74 -8.41
CA ASN A 183 -6.61 6.07 -8.40
C ASN A 183 -6.22 6.56 -9.81
N GLU A 184 -5.82 5.64 -10.71
CA GLU A 184 -5.57 5.93 -12.12
C GLU A 184 -6.84 5.94 -12.99
N GLY A 185 -8.01 5.60 -12.41
CA GLY A 185 -9.26 5.48 -13.16
C GLY A 185 -9.36 4.23 -14.03
N GLU A 186 -8.47 3.29 -13.88
CA GLU A 186 -8.46 2.02 -14.61
C GLU A 186 -9.43 0.99 -14.01
N TRP A 187 -10.71 1.32 -13.99
CA TRP A 187 -11.75 0.55 -13.31
C TRP A 187 -11.83 -0.93 -13.71
N ASN A 188 -11.60 -1.24 -14.98
CA ASN A 188 -11.60 -2.63 -15.43
C ASN A 188 -10.48 -3.45 -14.79
N GLN A 189 -9.31 -2.87 -14.63
CA GLN A 189 -8.16 -3.51 -13.97
C GLN A 189 -8.38 -3.58 -12.45
N ALA A 190 -8.94 -2.53 -11.85
CA ALA A 190 -9.30 -2.51 -10.44
C ALA A 190 -10.26 -3.67 -10.11
N ILE A 191 -11.35 -3.83 -10.85
CA ILE A 191 -12.32 -4.91 -10.66
C ILE A 191 -11.69 -6.30 -10.82
N ARG A 192 -10.86 -6.49 -11.85
CA ARG A 192 -10.11 -7.76 -12.03
C ARG A 192 -9.20 -8.06 -10.84
N THR A 193 -8.51 -7.05 -10.35
CA THR A 193 -7.55 -7.20 -9.25
C THR A 193 -8.27 -7.42 -7.92
N TYR A 194 -9.42 -6.78 -7.68
CA TYR A 194 -10.29 -7.10 -6.54
C TYR A 194 -10.84 -8.53 -6.62
N THR A 195 -11.14 -9.03 -7.81
CA THR A 195 -11.54 -10.44 -7.98
C THR A 195 -10.39 -11.37 -7.55
N LEU A 196 -9.15 -11.10 -8.01
CA LEU A 196 -7.97 -11.85 -7.57
C LEU A 196 -7.76 -11.79 -6.05
N PHE A 197 -8.05 -10.66 -5.41
CA PHE A 197 -8.05 -10.53 -3.96
C PHE A 197 -9.08 -11.45 -3.31
N LEU A 198 -10.35 -11.41 -3.78
CA LEU A 198 -11.43 -12.21 -3.21
C LEU A 198 -11.25 -13.72 -3.43
N ASP A 199 -10.52 -14.11 -4.47
CA ASP A 199 -10.21 -15.52 -4.78
C ASP A 199 -9.11 -16.11 -3.88
N GLN A 200 -8.48 -15.30 -3.00
CA GLN A 200 -7.50 -15.80 -2.06
C GLN A 200 -8.19 -16.46 -0.84
N ASP A 201 -7.64 -17.57 -0.36
CA ASP A 201 -8.20 -18.35 0.74
C ASP A 201 -8.38 -17.54 2.04
N ASP A 202 -7.49 -16.59 2.29
CA ASP A 202 -7.47 -15.75 3.48
C ASP A 202 -8.17 -14.39 3.30
N ALA A 203 -8.76 -14.10 2.13
CA ALA A 203 -9.36 -12.80 1.80
C ALA A 203 -10.39 -12.32 2.82
N SER A 204 -11.22 -13.24 3.34
CA SER A 204 -12.29 -12.89 4.30
C SER A 204 -11.79 -12.60 5.73
N THR A 205 -10.57 -13.04 6.05
CA THR A 205 -10.00 -12.98 7.41
C THR A 205 -8.82 -12.03 7.52
N ILE A 206 -8.19 -11.68 6.40
CA ILE A 206 -7.00 -10.82 6.40
C ILE A 206 -7.30 -9.43 6.96
N GLN A 207 -6.40 -8.94 7.80
CA GLN A 207 -6.43 -7.58 8.32
C GLN A 207 -5.45 -6.71 7.55
N ILE A 208 -5.95 -5.85 6.69
CA ILE A 208 -5.12 -4.90 5.92
C ILE A 208 -5.02 -3.59 6.67
N ALA A 209 -3.81 -3.20 7.01
CA ALA A 209 -3.56 -1.99 7.78
C ALA A 209 -4.05 -0.73 7.05
N GLY A 210 -4.83 0.09 7.76
CA GLY A 210 -5.44 1.29 7.21
C GLY A 210 -6.70 1.04 6.37
N VAL A 211 -7.11 -0.22 6.19
CA VAL A 211 -8.28 -0.59 5.38
C VAL A 211 -9.25 -1.45 6.19
N PRO A 212 -10.17 -0.84 6.94
CA PRO A 212 -11.19 -1.61 7.63
C PRO A 212 -12.15 -2.25 6.61
N ASN A 213 -12.55 -3.50 6.88
CA ASN A 213 -13.54 -4.22 6.07
C ASN A 213 -13.16 -4.40 4.58
N ALA A 214 -11.88 -4.65 4.29
CA ALA A 214 -11.35 -4.79 2.92
C ALA A 214 -12.18 -5.79 2.08
N TYR A 215 -12.47 -6.96 2.64
CA TYR A 215 -13.28 -7.99 1.98
C TYR A 215 -14.66 -7.49 1.57
N LEU A 216 -15.38 -6.86 2.49
CA LEU A 216 -16.73 -6.34 2.20
C LEU A 216 -16.70 -5.23 1.15
N LYS A 217 -15.73 -4.33 1.21
CA LYS A 217 -15.57 -3.26 0.21
C LYS A 217 -15.31 -3.82 -1.19
N ALA A 218 -14.37 -4.74 -1.32
CA ALA A 218 -14.07 -5.40 -2.60
C ALA A 218 -15.30 -6.13 -3.15
N LYS A 219 -15.98 -6.91 -2.28
CA LYS A 219 -17.20 -7.64 -2.65
C LYS A 219 -18.30 -6.70 -3.13
N GLN A 220 -18.54 -5.58 -2.43
CA GLN A 220 -19.53 -4.58 -2.82
C GLN A 220 -19.26 -3.98 -4.20
N LEU A 221 -17.99 -3.64 -4.49
CA LEU A 221 -17.60 -3.10 -5.79
C LEU A 221 -17.82 -4.11 -6.92
N ILE A 222 -17.47 -5.36 -6.70
CA ILE A 222 -17.67 -6.42 -7.69
C ILE A 222 -19.15 -6.72 -7.88
N ASP A 223 -19.92 -6.86 -6.80
CA ASP A 223 -21.36 -7.10 -6.87
C ASP A 223 -22.07 -5.93 -7.57
N PHE A 224 -21.66 -4.68 -7.28
CA PHE A 224 -22.15 -3.51 -7.99
C PHE A 224 -21.79 -3.57 -9.47
N ASN A 225 -20.54 -3.85 -9.81
CA ASN A 225 -20.09 -3.94 -11.21
C ASN A 225 -20.88 -4.98 -11.99
N ASN A 226 -21.18 -6.12 -11.39
CA ASN A 226 -21.88 -7.24 -12.00
C ASN A 226 -23.41 -7.08 -11.99
N SER A 227 -23.94 -6.09 -11.26
CA SER A 227 -25.39 -5.86 -11.18
C SER A 227 -25.93 -5.25 -12.47
N SER A 228 -27.24 -5.43 -12.71
CA SER A 228 -27.92 -4.96 -13.91
C SER A 228 -28.02 -3.44 -14.05
N LYS A 229 -27.73 -2.69 -12.99
CA LYS A 229 -27.87 -1.21 -12.89
C LYS A 229 -29.31 -0.67 -13.11
N ASP A 230 -30.30 -1.53 -13.31
CA ASP A 230 -31.70 -1.15 -13.52
C ASP A 230 -32.40 -0.55 -12.28
N TRP A 231 -31.67 -0.56 -11.15
CA TRP A 231 -32.07 0.00 -9.86
C TRP A 231 -31.40 1.35 -9.55
N THR A 232 -30.45 1.81 -10.39
CA THR A 232 -29.77 3.08 -10.21
C THR A 232 -30.46 4.22 -10.93
N PHE A 233 -30.26 5.47 -10.45
CA PHE A 233 -30.83 6.69 -11.01
C PHE A 233 -29.73 7.72 -11.20
N GLU A 234 -29.90 8.64 -12.16
CA GLU A 234 -28.94 9.69 -12.47
C GLU A 234 -28.81 10.74 -11.33
N SER A 235 -29.85 10.88 -10.51
CA SER A 235 -29.88 11.81 -9.39
C SER A 235 -30.78 11.31 -8.26
N LEU A 236 -30.54 11.85 -7.06
CA LEU A 236 -31.39 11.60 -5.89
C LEU A 236 -32.84 12.03 -6.16
N ASP A 237 -33.06 13.20 -6.77
CA ASP A 237 -34.41 13.69 -7.08
C ASP A 237 -35.16 12.77 -8.04
N ALA A 238 -34.46 12.19 -9.01
CA ALA A 238 -35.05 11.22 -9.91
C ALA A 238 -35.46 9.96 -9.16
N LEU A 239 -34.61 9.45 -8.25
CA LEU A 239 -34.93 8.30 -7.39
C LEU A 239 -36.15 8.61 -6.50
N VAL A 240 -36.10 9.72 -5.75
CA VAL A 240 -37.21 10.14 -4.85
C VAL A 240 -38.51 10.25 -5.60
N THR A 241 -38.52 10.89 -6.77
CA THR A 241 -39.69 11.05 -7.60
C THR A 241 -40.25 9.68 -8.05
N ALA A 242 -39.36 8.77 -8.48
CA ALA A 242 -39.76 7.43 -8.92
C ALA A 242 -40.35 6.61 -7.76
N VAL A 243 -39.69 6.66 -6.58
CA VAL A 243 -40.18 5.96 -5.37
C VAL A 243 -41.50 6.49 -4.92
N LYS A 244 -41.68 7.83 -4.77
CA LYS A 244 -42.94 8.45 -4.40
C LYS A 244 -44.06 8.08 -5.36
N ARG A 245 -43.80 8.11 -6.66
CA ARG A 245 -44.78 7.69 -7.70
C ARG A 245 -45.13 6.20 -7.57
N ALA A 246 -44.16 5.33 -7.32
CA ALA A 246 -44.38 3.91 -7.13
C ALA A 246 -45.20 3.61 -5.88
N ILE A 247 -44.98 4.31 -4.77
CA ILE A 247 -45.77 4.22 -3.53
C ILE A 247 -47.22 4.68 -3.81
N SER A 248 -47.40 5.86 -4.40
CA SER A 248 -48.73 6.44 -4.68
C SER A 248 -49.58 5.54 -5.58
N ASN A 249 -48.95 4.80 -6.50
CA ASN A 249 -49.60 3.89 -7.42
C ASN A 249 -49.66 2.44 -6.90
N TYR A 250 -49.27 2.18 -5.66
CA TYR A 250 -49.16 0.83 -5.09
C TYR A 250 -48.39 -0.17 -5.97
N ASN A 251 -47.37 0.32 -6.67
CA ASN A 251 -46.54 -0.47 -7.59
C ASN A 251 -45.33 -1.11 -6.88
N TYR A 252 -45.63 -2.20 -6.16
CA TYR A 252 -44.57 -2.93 -5.44
C TYR A 252 -43.50 -3.51 -6.38
N LYS A 253 -43.83 -3.82 -7.64
CA LYS A 253 -42.85 -4.33 -8.61
C LYS A 253 -41.81 -3.25 -8.98
N ALA A 254 -42.24 -1.99 -9.11
CA ALA A 254 -41.32 -0.89 -9.34
C ALA A 254 -40.42 -0.65 -8.14
N LEU A 255 -40.98 -0.63 -6.91
CA LEU A 255 -40.22 -0.49 -5.69
C LEU A 255 -39.23 -1.64 -5.50
N ASP A 256 -39.62 -2.85 -5.78
CA ASP A 256 -38.75 -4.02 -5.69
C ASP A 256 -37.61 -3.97 -6.71
N ARG A 257 -37.85 -3.38 -7.90
CA ARG A 257 -36.79 -3.11 -8.88
C ARG A 257 -35.84 -2.01 -8.42
N TYR A 258 -36.33 -0.98 -7.71
CA TYR A 258 -35.50 0.14 -7.22
C TYR A 258 -34.70 -0.21 -5.98
N LYS A 259 -34.96 -1.33 -5.32
CA LYS A 259 -34.09 -1.81 -4.23
C LYS A 259 -32.67 -1.96 -4.73
N SER A 260 -31.72 -1.55 -3.90
CA SER A 260 -30.30 -1.83 -4.15
C SER A 260 -30.10 -3.34 -4.33
N LYS A 261 -29.31 -3.73 -5.32
CA LYS A 261 -28.85 -5.13 -5.49
C LYS A 261 -27.64 -5.44 -4.61
N VAL A 262 -27.10 -4.42 -3.96
CA VAL A 262 -25.93 -4.50 -3.09
C VAL A 262 -26.27 -3.83 -1.77
N ASN A 263 -26.09 -4.55 -0.67
CA ASN A 263 -26.30 -4.05 0.70
C ASN A 263 -27.71 -3.45 0.96
N PHE A 264 -28.72 -3.96 0.31
CA PHE A 264 -30.07 -3.55 0.66
C PHE A 264 -30.45 -4.10 2.03
N PHE A 265 -30.98 -3.25 2.90
CA PHE A 265 -31.65 -3.66 4.13
C PHE A 265 -32.93 -2.84 4.34
N ALA A 266 -33.87 -3.44 5.03
CA ALA A 266 -35.06 -2.77 5.49
C ALA A 266 -35.19 -2.96 7.00
N MET A 267 -35.47 -1.87 7.74
CA MET A 267 -35.66 -1.91 9.18
C MET A 267 -37.09 -1.48 9.54
N SER A 268 -37.62 -2.07 10.59
CA SER A 268 -38.88 -1.67 11.20
C SER A 268 -38.62 -1.08 12.59
N TRP A 269 -39.37 -0.08 12.99
CA TRP A 269 -39.30 0.53 14.33
C TRP A 269 -39.53 -0.46 15.50
N ARG A 270 -40.06 -1.63 15.19
CA ARG A 270 -40.39 -2.67 16.18
C ARG A 270 -39.38 -3.82 16.23
N GLN A 271 -38.33 -3.73 15.45
CA GLN A 271 -37.29 -4.76 15.42
C GLN A 271 -36.11 -4.34 16.29
N ASP A 272 -35.68 -5.23 17.19
CA ASP A 272 -34.44 -5.06 17.90
C ASP A 272 -33.26 -5.21 16.92
N GLU A 273 -32.18 -4.44 17.13
CA GLU A 273 -30.96 -4.45 16.31
C GLU A 273 -30.30 -5.84 16.18
N THR A 274 -30.75 -6.79 17.00
CA THR A 274 -30.27 -8.17 17.04
C THR A 274 -30.94 -9.13 16.06
N ASP A 275 -32.05 -8.72 15.41
CA ASP A 275 -32.76 -9.57 14.45
C ASP A 275 -32.19 -9.47 13.03
N THR A 276 -31.07 -10.17 12.81
CA THR A 276 -30.35 -10.22 11.52
C THR A 276 -31.15 -10.87 10.38
N ASN A 277 -32.16 -11.67 10.68
CA ASN A 277 -32.96 -12.38 9.66
C ASN A 277 -33.98 -11.51 8.96
N ALA A 278 -34.35 -10.35 9.51
CA ALA A 278 -35.34 -9.45 8.90
C ALA A 278 -34.80 -8.70 7.67
N GLN A 279 -33.49 -8.65 7.49
CA GLN A 279 -32.83 -7.82 6.47
C GLN A 279 -32.70 -8.48 5.09
N GLU A 280 -32.54 -9.80 5.05
CA GLU A 280 -32.28 -10.52 3.78
C GLU A 280 -33.54 -10.86 2.98
N ASN A 281 -34.67 -11.01 3.62
CA ASN A 281 -35.91 -11.50 3.00
C ASN A 281 -37.04 -10.47 2.93
N PHE A 282 -36.74 -9.17 2.91
CA PHE A 282 -37.73 -8.13 2.85
C PHE A 282 -38.49 -8.16 1.51
N SER A 283 -39.82 -8.34 1.56
CA SER A 283 -40.70 -8.37 0.41
C SER A 283 -41.57 -7.11 0.31
N MET A 284 -41.31 -6.26 -0.68
CA MET A 284 -42.12 -5.07 -0.97
C MET A 284 -43.61 -5.43 -1.19
N ARG A 285 -43.88 -6.59 -1.81
CA ARG A 285 -45.24 -7.07 -2.01
C ARG A 285 -45.97 -7.34 -0.69
N SER A 286 -45.30 -8.04 0.24
CA SER A 286 -45.87 -8.36 1.55
C SER A 286 -46.04 -7.11 2.39
N PHE A 287 -45.09 -6.22 2.34
CA PHE A 287 -45.09 -4.95 3.06
C PHE A 287 -46.23 -4.04 2.62
N MET A 288 -46.50 -3.93 1.30
CA MET A 288 -47.55 -3.08 0.76
C MET A 288 -48.95 -3.70 0.85
N ARG A 289 -49.04 -5.03 1.01
CA ARG A 289 -50.31 -5.74 1.00
C ARG A 289 -51.14 -5.43 2.24
N GLY A 290 -52.28 -4.79 2.04
CA GLY A 290 -53.20 -4.46 3.12
C GLY A 290 -52.84 -3.26 3.97
N ASN A 291 -51.71 -2.63 3.70
CA ASN A 291 -51.23 -1.45 4.42
C ASN A 291 -51.50 -0.16 3.64
N ARG A 292 -51.89 0.89 4.35
CA ARG A 292 -51.97 2.24 3.79
C ARG A 292 -50.61 2.91 3.99
N ILE A 293 -49.83 2.94 2.94
CA ILE A 293 -48.46 3.50 2.97
C ILE A 293 -48.51 5.00 2.72
N ARG A 294 -47.77 5.75 3.52
CA ARG A 294 -47.54 7.18 3.35
C ARG A 294 -46.05 7.44 3.34
N TYR A 295 -45.61 8.49 2.71
CA TYR A 295 -44.19 8.93 2.74
C TYR A 295 -44.10 10.37 3.20
N SER A 296 -42.97 10.74 3.77
CA SER A 296 -42.67 12.14 4.10
C SER A 296 -42.45 12.96 2.82
N ALA A 297 -42.86 14.23 2.84
CA ALA A 297 -42.57 15.16 1.75
C ALA A 297 -41.07 15.45 1.65
N GLU A 298 -40.34 15.42 2.78
CA GLU A 298 -38.95 15.74 2.90
C GLU A 298 -38.14 14.49 3.24
N LEU A 299 -36.90 14.43 2.73
CA LEU A 299 -35.93 13.42 3.11
C LEU A 299 -35.40 13.71 4.51
N ASP A 300 -34.98 12.70 5.23
CA ASP A 300 -34.34 12.88 6.53
C ASP A 300 -33.02 13.63 6.35
N SER A 301 -32.84 14.69 7.15
CA SER A 301 -31.63 15.52 7.10
C SER A 301 -30.34 14.79 7.55
N THR A 302 -30.50 13.63 8.18
CA THR A 302 -29.37 12.79 8.61
C THR A 302 -28.90 11.83 7.52
N SER A 303 -29.63 11.69 6.41
CA SER A 303 -29.25 10.82 5.29
C SER A 303 -28.03 11.40 4.56
N SER A 304 -26.94 10.65 4.52
CA SER A 304 -25.77 11.07 3.74
C SER A 304 -26.01 10.91 2.23
N PRO A 305 -25.31 11.66 1.37
CA PRO A 305 -25.40 11.49 -0.09
C PRO A 305 -25.09 10.06 -0.58
N THR A 306 -24.26 9.34 0.15
CA THR A 306 -23.91 7.93 -0.15
C THR A 306 -24.89 6.92 0.43
N GLU A 307 -25.74 7.32 1.37
CA GLU A 307 -26.75 6.52 2.03
C GLU A 307 -28.16 6.81 1.54
N ASN A 308 -28.31 7.58 0.48
CA ASN A 308 -29.58 8.06 -0.08
C ASN A 308 -30.55 7.00 -0.57
N LEU A 309 -30.23 5.75 -0.38
CA LEU A 309 -31.16 4.61 -0.53
C LEU A 309 -31.89 4.28 0.77
N ARG A 310 -31.63 4.99 1.85
CA ARG A 310 -32.49 4.99 3.04
C ARG A 310 -33.71 5.86 2.76
N SER A 311 -34.72 5.34 2.13
CA SER A 311 -36.02 5.87 2.37
C SER A 311 -36.39 5.52 3.81
N GLU A 312 -36.19 6.43 4.74
CA GLU A 312 -36.81 6.32 6.05
C GLU A 312 -38.31 6.50 5.85
N GLU A 313 -38.99 5.42 5.62
CA GLU A 313 -40.42 5.41 5.68
C GLU A 313 -40.85 5.49 7.14
N ARG A 314 -41.08 6.69 7.62
CA ARG A 314 -41.82 6.93 8.84
C ARG A 314 -43.31 6.72 8.52
N PHE A 315 -43.85 5.69 9.08
CA PHE A 315 -45.32 5.41 9.03
C PHE A 315 -46.05 6.11 10.16
#